data_b4edfbd003b7da4327e2a5951c06992c
#
_entry.id   b4edfbd003b7da4327e2a5951c06992c
#
_cell.length_a   1.000
_cell.length_b   1.000
_cell.length_c   1.000
_cell.angle_alpha   90.00
_cell.angle_beta   90.00
_cell.angle_gamma   90.00
#
_symmetry.space_group_name_H-M   'P 1'
#
loop_
_entity.id
_entity.type
_entity.pdbx_description
1 polymer ?
#
loop_
_entity_poly.entity_id
_entity_poly.type
_entity_poly.pdbx_seq_one_letter_code
_entity_poly.pdbx_strand_id
1 'polypeptide(L)'
;MKPKFETVELLAPTGEVVELKVVKHGLAQARPEPVDRNKPAWLRATLPTGAKYQALKATVNELKLHTVCQEALCPNVGECWSHGTLTVMILGSICTRACKFCAVDTGNPRGIV
;
A
#
# COMPACT_ATOMS: atom_id res chain seq x y z
N MET A 1 2.51 6.21 11.82
CA MET A 1 2.71 4.75 11.75
C MET A 1 4.18 4.49 11.51
N LYS A 2 4.86 3.78 12.41
CA LYS A 2 6.27 3.42 12.19
C LYS A 2 6.35 2.33 11.13
N PRO A 3 7.25 2.43 10.16
CA PRO A 3 7.46 1.36 9.19
C PRO A 3 7.91 0.09 9.92
N LYS A 4 7.20 -1.00 9.71
CA LYS A 4 7.63 -2.31 10.18
C LYS A 4 8.66 -2.84 9.18
N PHE A 5 9.90 -2.92 9.63
CA PHE A 5 10.95 -3.59 8.87
C PHE A 5 10.93 -5.07 9.25
N GLU A 6 10.82 -5.93 8.28
CA GLU A 6 11.13 -7.35 8.44
C GLU A 6 12.52 -7.59 7.86
N THR A 7 13.40 -8.08 8.71
CA THR A 7 14.73 -8.51 8.29
C THR A 7 14.63 -9.93 7.73
N VAL A 8 14.97 -10.12 6.48
CA VAL A 8 15.07 -11.44 5.87
C VAL A 8 16.53 -11.81 5.72
N GLU A 9 16.94 -12.88 6.38
CA GLU A 9 18.26 -13.46 6.21
C GLU A 9 18.30 -14.29 4.93
N LEU A 10 19.11 -13.89 3.97
CA LEU A 10 19.40 -14.64 2.77
C LEU A 10 20.84 -15.17 2.82
N LEU A 11 21.01 -16.47 2.64
CA LEU A 11 22.31 -17.10 2.44
C LEU A 11 22.78 -16.78 1.01
N ALA A 12 23.82 -15.97 0.89
CA ALA A 12 24.54 -15.78 -0.35
C ALA A 12 25.31 -17.07 -0.72
N PRO A 13 25.52 -17.34 -2.01
CA PRO A 13 26.28 -18.53 -2.46
C PRO A 13 27.72 -18.60 -1.95
N THR A 14 28.23 -17.53 -1.34
CA THR A 14 29.55 -17.46 -0.71
C THR A 14 29.55 -17.78 0.79
N GLY A 15 28.38 -18.13 1.39
CA GLY A 15 28.25 -18.46 2.82
C GLY A 15 28.16 -17.25 3.74
N GLU A 16 28.12 -16.03 3.24
CA GLU A 16 27.86 -14.83 4.03
C GLU A 16 26.37 -14.58 4.19
N VAL A 17 25.94 -14.27 5.41
CA VAL A 17 24.58 -13.87 5.71
C VAL A 17 24.42 -12.40 5.32
N VAL A 18 23.66 -12.14 4.26
CA VAL A 18 23.32 -10.77 3.86
C VAL A 18 21.97 -10.39 4.48
N GLU A 19 21.99 -9.44 5.37
CA GLU A 19 20.79 -8.83 5.94
C GLU A 19 20.12 -7.91 4.90
N LEU A 20 19.05 -8.36 4.32
CA LEU A 20 18.23 -7.51 3.47
C LEU A 20 17.07 -6.91 4.29
N LYS A 21 17.10 -5.61 4.46
CA LYS A 21 15.95 -4.88 5.01
C LYS A 21 14.87 -4.75 3.94
N VAL A 22 13.82 -5.53 4.07
CA VAL A 22 12.65 -5.38 3.22
C VAL A 22 11.86 -4.17 3.69
N VAL A 23 11.81 -3.14 2.85
CA VAL A 23 11.01 -1.95 3.12
C VAL A 23 9.57 -2.25 2.68
N LYS A 24 8.66 -2.32 3.63
CA LYS A 24 7.23 -2.61 3.38
C LYS A 24 6.51 -1.53 2.56
N HIS A 25 7.12 -0.38 2.36
CA HIS A 25 6.58 0.71 1.55
C HIS A 25 7.69 1.21 0.63
N GLY A 26 7.52 1.03 -0.66
CA GLY A 26 8.51 1.43 -1.66
C GLY A 26 8.92 2.92 -1.66
N LEU A 27 8.21 3.74 -0.88
CA LEU A 27 8.48 5.16 -0.68
C LEU A 27 9.20 5.49 0.63
N ALA A 28 9.56 4.50 1.44
CA ALA A 28 10.14 4.76 2.77
C ALA A 28 11.58 5.30 2.73
N GLN A 29 12.21 5.37 1.58
CA GLN A 29 13.61 5.79 1.47
C GLN A 29 13.83 7.27 1.15
N ALA A 30 12.79 8.03 0.90
CA ALA A 30 12.98 9.43 0.53
C ALA A 30 11.91 10.31 1.21
N ARG A 31 12.22 10.76 2.39
CA ARG A 31 11.65 12.01 2.89
C ARG A 31 12.76 12.98 3.17
N PRO A 32 13.28 13.63 2.15
CA PRO A 32 14.35 14.60 2.39
C PRO A 32 13.86 15.99 2.67
N GLU A 33 12.66 16.39 2.31
CA GLU A 33 12.32 17.82 2.37
C GLU A 33 11.02 18.12 3.10
N PRO A 34 10.95 19.23 3.85
CA PRO A 34 9.70 19.72 4.40
C PRO A 34 8.72 20.01 3.25
N VAL A 35 7.65 19.23 3.20
CA VAL A 35 6.60 19.40 2.19
C VAL A 35 6.05 20.81 2.33
N ASP A 36 6.14 21.61 1.27
CA ASP A 36 5.48 22.90 1.21
C ASP A 36 3.99 22.70 1.53
N ARG A 37 3.54 23.35 2.61
CA ARG A 37 2.16 23.23 3.08
C ARG A 37 1.18 24.00 2.20
N ASN A 38 1.68 24.83 1.30
CA ASN A 38 0.90 25.59 0.33
C ASN A 38 0.60 24.77 -0.93
N LYS A 39 -0.10 23.64 -0.75
CA LYS A 39 -0.52 22.83 -1.89
C LYS A 39 -1.53 23.60 -2.75
N PRO A 40 -1.37 23.58 -4.08
CA PRO A 40 -2.36 24.12 -5.00
C PRO A 40 -3.75 23.53 -4.74
N ALA A 41 -4.81 24.30 -5.00
CA ALA A 41 -6.19 23.87 -4.75
C ALA A 41 -6.58 22.58 -5.50
N TRP A 42 -5.96 22.34 -6.65
CA TRP A 42 -6.21 21.14 -7.46
C TRP A 42 -5.56 19.87 -6.92
N LEU A 43 -4.62 19.97 -5.96
CA LEU A 43 -4.00 18.82 -5.26
C LEU A 43 -4.78 18.37 -4.02
N ARG A 44 -6.03 18.76 -3.90
CA ARG A 44 -6.87 18.35 -2.76
C ARG A 44 -7.56 17.03 -3.07
N ALA A 45 -7.44 16.07 -2.17
CA ALA A 45 -8.21 14.84 -2.23
C ALA A 45 -9.57 15.02 -1.53
N THR A 46 -10.60 14.39 -2.05
CA THR A 46 -11.92 14.34 -1.40
C THR A 46 -11.84 13.44 -0.17
N LEU A 47 -12.35 13.92 0.96
CA LEU A 47 -12.41 13.14 2.20
C LEU A 47 -13.36 11.95 2.04
N PRO A 48 -12.98 10.77 2.56
CA PRO A 48 -13.79 9.56 2.46
C PRO A 48 -14.89 9.53 3.53
N THR A 49 -15.94 10.33 3.35
CA THR A 49 -16.99 10.53 4.36
C THR A 49 -18.41 10.11 3.93
N GLY A 50 -18.61 9.77 2.67
CA GLY A 50 -19.93 9.45 2.13
C GLY A 50 -20.54 8.14 2.65
N ALA A 51 -21.89 8.03 2.65
CA ALA A 51 -22.59 6.80 3.06
C ALA A 51 -22.21 5.59 2.19
N LYS A 52 -22.06 5.77 0.88
CA LYS A 52 -21.59 4.73 -0.04
C LYS A 52 -20.19 4.27 0.28
N TYR A 53 -19.30 5.20 0.63
CA TYR A 53 -17.96 4.89 1.07
C TYR A 53 -17.96 3.99 2.30
N GLN A 54 -18.76 4.35 3.31
CA GLN A 54 -18.84 3.59 4.56
C GLN A 54 -19.42 2.19 4.33
N ALA A 55 -20.46 2.07 3.52
CA ALA A 55 -21.04 0.78 3.14
C ALA A 55 -20.04 -0.11 2.42
N LEU A 56 -19.30 0.44 1.47
CA LEU A 56 -18.27 -0.30 0.72
C LEU A 56 -17.11 -0.73 1.62
N LYS A 57 -16.68 0.15 2.51
CA LYS A 57 -15.64 -0.14 3.50
C LYS A 57 -16.06 -1.27 4.44
N ALA A 58 -17.30 -1.27 4.89
CA ALA A 58 -17.85 -2.34 5.73
C ALA A 58 -17.83 -3.69 4.99
N THR A 59 -18.28 -3.71 3.72
CA THR A 59 -18.26 -4.92 2.88
C THR A 59 -16.85 -5.45 2.67
N VAL A 60 -15.90 -4.59 2.36
CA VAL A 60 -14.47 -4.96 2.18
C VAL A 60 -13.91 -5.59 3.45
N ASN A 61 -14.23 -5.02 4.61
CA ASN A 61 -13.76 -5.53 5.91
C ASN A 61 -14.44 -6.86 6.27
N GLU A 62 -15.74 -6.97 6.06
CA GLU A 62 -16.53 -8.18 6.34
C GLU A 62 -16.02 -9.38 5.52
N LEU A 63 -15.81 -9.16 4.23
CA LEU A 63 -15.32 -10.18 3.31
C LEU A 63 -13.80 -10.36 3.35
N LYS A 64 -13.09 -9.60 4.18
CA LYS A 64 -11.61 -9.62 4.30
C LYS A 64 -10.91 -9.46 2.95
N LEU A 65 -11.42 -8.55 2.12
CA LEU A 65 -10.86 -8.27 0.82
C LEU A 65 -9.65 -7.35 0.91
N HIS A 66 -8.68 -7.56 0.03
CA HIS A 66 -7.55 -6.66 -0.15
C HIS A 66 -7.80 -5.79 -1.38
N THR A 67 -7.78 -4.48 -1.20
CA THR A 67 -7.97 -3.53 -2.30
C THR A 67 -6.68 -2.79 -2.61
N VAL A 68 -6.39 -2.59 -3.89
CA VAL A 68 -5.26 -1.74 -4.32
C VAL A 68 -5.42 -0.33 -3.76
N CYS A 69 -6.65 0.15 -3.63
CA CYS A 69 -6.95 1.49 -3.11
C CYS A 69 -6.43 1.71 -1.68
N GLN A 70 -6.53 0.69 -0.83
CA GLN A 70 -6.02 0.74 0.54
C GLN A 70 -4.52 0.45 0.61
N GLU A 71 -4.08 -0.61 -0.05
CA GLU A 71 -2.68 -1.04 0.01
C GLU A 71 -1.72 -0.04 -0.66
N ALA A 72 -2.15 0.59 -1.75
CA ALA A 72 -1.39 1.62 -2.44
C ALA A 72 -1.51 3.01 -1.81
N LEU A 73 -2.30 3.18 -0.74
CA LEU A 73 -2.57 4.47 -0.10
C LEU A 73 -3.09 5.51 -1.11
N CYS A 74 -4.00 5.11 -1.98
CA CYS A 74 -4.50 5.95 -3.06
C CYS A 74 -5.23 7.19 -2.52
N PRO A 75 -4.87 8.41 -2.94
CA PRO A 75 -5.54 9.63 -2.48
C PRO A 75 -6.96 9.79 -3.02
N ASN A 76 -7.33 9.06 -4.06
CA ASN A 76 -8.64 9.12 -4.70
C ASN A 76 -9.65 8.11 -4.12
N VAL A 77 -9.28 7.38 -3.09
CA VAL A 77 -10.14 6.35 -2.48
C VAL A 77 -11.51 6.91 -2.06
N GLY A 78 -11.54 8.11 -1.51
CA GLY A 78 -12.78 8.77 -1.09
C GLY A 78 -13.73 9.04 -2.25
N GLU A 79 -13.21 9.47 -3.38
CA GLU A 79 -13.99 9.73 -4.58
C GLU A 79 -14.44 8.44 -5.26
N CYS A 80 -13.52 7.54 -5.56
CA CYS A 80 -13.81 6.29 -6.25
C CYS A 80 -14.81 5.43 -5.48
N TRP A 81 -14.63 5.28 -4.19
CA TRP A 81 -15.53 4.46 -3.37
C TRP A 81 -16.89 5.13 -3.16
N SER A 82 -16.97 6.44 -3.16
CA SER A 82 -18.23 7.17 -3.13
C SER A 82 -19.04 6.97 -4.43
N HIS A 83 -18.36 6.73 -5.55
CA HIS A 83 -18.95 6.33 -6.81
C HIS A 83 -19.24 4.82 -6.92
N GLY A 84 -18.80 4.04 -5.94
CA GLY A 84 -18.98 2.59 -5.93
C GLY A 84 -17.94 1.82 -6.75
N THR A 85 -16.79 2.44 -7.05
CA THR A 85 -15.71 1.83 -7.82
C THR A 85 -14.55 1.47 -6.89
N LEU A 86 -14.09 0.23 -6.94
CA LEU A 86 -12.91 -0.25 -6.22
C LEU A 86 -12.18 -1.32 -7.02
N THR A 87 -10.91 -1.53 -6.71
CA THR A 87 -10.08 -2.55 -7.35
C THR A 87 -9.61 -3.54 -6.30
N VAL A 88 -9.94 -4.81 -6.49
CA VAL A 88 -9.60 -5.89 -5.55
C VAL A 88 -8.34 -6.60 -6.00
N MET A 89 -7.45 -6.90 -5.05
CA MET A 89 -6.28 -7.75 -5.25
C MET A 89 -6.67 -9.21 -4.99
N ILE A 90 -6.84 -9.98 -6.05
CA ILE A 90 -7.33 -11.38 -5.95
C ILE A 90 -6.32 -12.35 -5.34
N LEU A 91 -5.04 -12.03 -5.38
CA LEU A 91 -3.95 -12.85 -4.84
C LEU A 91 -3.47 -12.39 -3.45
N GLY A 92 -4.23 -11.56 -2.76
CA GLY A 92 -3.88 -11.04 -1.44
C GLY A 92 -3.20 -9.68 -1.49
N SER A 93 -2.62 -9.26 -0.36
CA SER A 93 -2.07 -7.92 -0.16
C SER A 93 -0.62 -7.72 -0.64
N ILE A 94 0.03 -8.77 -1.07
CA ILE A 94 1.46 -8.75 -1.41
C ILE A 94 1.65 -8.80 -2.92
N CYS A 95 2.43 -7.86 -3.45
CA CYS A 95 2.81 -7.81 -4.85
C CYS A 95 4.21 -8.39 -5.05
N THR A 96 4.44 -9.08 -6.16
CA THR A 96 5.74 -9.64 -6.52
C THR A 96 6.67 -8.65 -7.24
N ARG A 97 6.16 -7.48 -7.61
CA ARG A 97 6.92 -6.43 -8.31
C ARG A 97 7.37 -5.36 -7.31
N ALA A 98 8.62 -4.99 -7.37
CA ALA A 98 9.23 -3.97 -6.51
C ALA A 98 9.28 -2.61 -7.20
N CYS A 99 8.15 -2.06 -7.59
CA CYS A 99 8.11 -0.74 -8.22
C CYS A 99 8.47 0.34 -7.19
N LYS A 100 9.44 1.17 -7.51
CA LYS A 100 9.97 2.20 -6.58
C LYS A 100 8.95 3.27 -6.19
N PHE A 101 7.94 3.49 -7.02
CA PHE A 101 6.89 4.49 -6.81
C PHE A 101 5.63 3.90 -6.15
N CYS A 102 5.61 2.61 -5.89
CA CYS A 102 4.41 1.91 -5.39
C CYS A 102 4.47 1.71 -3.88
N ALA A 103 3.36 1.99 -3.20
CA ALA A 103 3.22 1.81 -1.77
C ALA A 103 2.70 0.42 -1.37
N VAL A 104 2.33 -0.43 -2.33
CA VAL A 104 1.91 -1.81 -2.08
C VAL A 104 3.07 -2.63 -1.55
N ASP A 105 2.80 -3.44 -0.54
CA ASP A 105 3.82 -4.33 0.03
C ASP A 105 4.34 -5.30 -1.02
N THR A 106 5.66 -5.41 -1.10
CA THR A 106 6.34 -6.29 -2.05
C THR A 106 6.94 -7.49 -1.32
N GLY A 107 6.77 -8.66 -1.87
CA GLY A 107 7.32 -9.88 -1.30
C GLY A 107 6.88 -11.13 -2.03
N ASN A 108 6.99 -12.27 -1.35
CA ASN A 108 6.49 -13.53 -1.85
C ASN A 108 5.10 -13.80 -1.22
N PRO A 109 4.02 -13.88 -2.00
CA PRO A 109 2.69 -14.23 -1.51
C PRO A 109 2.65 -15.71 -1.17
N ARG A 110 3.04 -16.05 0.06
CA ARG A 110 3.05 -17.44 0.53
C ARG A 110 1.64 -18.01 0.54
N GLY A 111 1.45 -19.12 -0.15
CA GLY A 111 0.26 -19.96 -0.04
C GLY A 111 -0.87 -19.63 -0.99
N ILE A 112 -0.65 -18.80 -2.01
CA ILE A 112 -1.62 -18.60 -3.08
C ILE A 112 -1.06 -19.24 -4.35
N VAL A 113 -1.50 -20.40 -4.62
CA VAL A 113 -1.35 -21.11 -5.91
C VAL A 113 -2.73 -21.52 -6.33
#